data_8905a1f268c5b6f3530a74b48cc22218
#
_entry.id   8905a1f268c5b6f3530a74b48cc22218
#
_cell.length_a   1.000
_cell.length_b   1.000
_cell.length_c   1.000
_cell.angle_alpha   90.00
_cell.angle_beta   90.00
_cell.angle_gamma   90.00
#
_symmetry.space_group_name_H-M   'P 1'
#
loop_
_entity.id
_entity.type
_entity.pdbx_description
1 polymer ?
#
loop_
_entity_poly.entity_id
_entity_poly.type
_entity_poly.pdbx_seq_one_letter_code
_entity_poly.pdbx_strand_id
1 'polypeptide(L)'
;MALFEMNTVKDSVKDDRDKYIGGSDLPKVINEVSARRLVFEKSQPLKDFTSIYTEFGNIAEPLIRTYVSEKKFGGQNIDPSTTIIEREGKLGLRGNLDGDYKNGAVIEIKTLGENYFEDPSAFHKKLIDYSIQVAYYMMLKDYLVGEIYIFKRPEVLLNKPFDKWTVKELHDRQTEVEEFIITNMEERLSTDNTIIDKSIYNGKTTFIDEVKRRIELIDKAFEKHQTVKETTTDNDDEPLLQEFKELDEMEKNIAQRKKEILEHFMEKYQSNEQFQIGDDNFFYTAEKESTRKSFDSSRFSKDNPELYQQYVKTSVVKYKPTLKVK
;
A
#
# COMPACT_ATOMS: atom_id res chain seq x y z
N MET A 1 15.09 10.48 -27.69
CA MET A 1 15.38 11.79 -27.09
C MET A 1 14.14 12.35 -26.39
N ALA A 2 13.41 11.52 -25.63
CA ALA A 2 12.16 11.90 -24.93
C ALA A 2 12.08 11.39 -23.48
N LEU A 3 13.18 10.87 -22.93
CA LEU A 3 13.20 10.26 -21.58
C LEU A 3 13.56 11.23 -20.44
N PHE A 4 13.89 12.49 -20.73
CA PHE A 4 14.36 13.44 -19.72
C PHE A 4 13.28 14.36 -19.12
N GLU A 5 12.07 14.43 -19.67
CA GLU A 5 11.01 15.33 -19.15
C GLU A 5 10.08 14.67 -18.11
N MET A 6 10.13 13.35 -17.93
CA MET A 6 9.22 12.66 -17.00
C MET A 6 9.58 12.81 -15.52
N ASN A 7 10.82 13.22 -15.19
CA ASN A 7 11.24 13.34 -13.78
C ASN A 7 10.75 14.62 -13.07
N THR A 8 10.45 15.67 -13.82
CA THR A 8 10.08 16.97 -13.24
C THR A 8 8.69 17.00 -12.58
N VAL A 9 7.74 16.17 -13.06
CA VAL A 9 6.38 16.10 -12.47
C VAL A 9 6.39 15.35 -11.13
N LYS A 10 7.24 14.32 -10.98
CA LYS A 10 7.31 13.53 -9.73
C LYS A 10 7.99 14.30 -8.59
N ASP A 11 8.93 15.18 -8.87
CA ASP A 11 9.64 15.95 -7.82
C ASP A 11 8.75 17.04 -7.23
N SER A 12 7.91 17.71 -8.03
CA SER A 12 6.97 18.71 -7.53
C SER A 12 5.87 18.12 -6.62
N VAL A 13 5.57 16.83 -6.73
CA VAL A 13 4.59 16.13 -5.89
C VAL A 13 5.11 15.88 -4.47
N LYS A 14 6.42 15.77 -4.29
CA LYS A 14 7.03 15.54 -2.97
C LYS A 14 6.94 16.78 -2.08
N ASP A 15 7.15 17.95 -2.65
CA ASP A 15 7.27 19.22 -1.90
C ASP A 15 5.93 19.74 -1.35
N ASP A 16 4.78 19.34 -1.95
CA ASP A 16 3.46 19.85 -1.59
C ASP A 16 2.51 18.79 -1.00
N ARG A 17 3.06 17.67 -0.53
CA ARG A 17 2.22 16.57 -0.02
C ARG A 17 1.35 16.97 1.17
N ASP A 18 1.83 17.85 1.99
CA ASP A 18 1.14 18.38 3.17
C ASP A 18 -0.05 19.27 2.84
N LYS A 19 -0.12 19.78 1.60
CA LYS A 19 -1.18 20.70 1.14
C LYS A 19 -2.37 20.01 0.50
N TYR A 20 -2.21 18.76 0.03
CA TYR A 20 -3.24 18.10 -0.77
C TYR A 20 -3.58 16.69 -0.30
N ILE A 21 -4.85 16.29 -0.49
CA ILE A 21 -5.29 14.91 -0.43
C ILE A 21 -5.02 14.29 -1.81
N GLY A 22 -4.26 13.20 -1.86
CA GLY A 22 -4.00 12.42 -3.07
C GLY A 22 -4.89 11.19 -3.18
N GLY A 23 -5.03 10.62 -4.39
CA GLY A 23 -5.84 9.42 -4.61
C GLY A 23 -5.40 8.22 -3.75
N SER A 24 -4.09 8.04 -3.57
CA SER A 24 -3.51 6.97 -2.75
C SER A 24 -3.71 7.14 -1.24
N ASP A 25 -4.19 8.30 -0.80
CA ASP A 25 -4.48 8.56 0.62
C ASP A 25 -5.85 7.99 1.02
N LEU A 26 -6.82 8.04 0.11
CA LEU A 26 -8.21 7.69 0.42
C LEU A 26 -8.40 6.23 0.83
N PRO A 27 -7.77 5.23 0.21
CA PRO A 27 -7.88 3.84 0.66
C PRO A 27 -7.49 3.62 2.13
N LYS A 28 -6.59 4.46 2.66
CA LYS A 28 -6.11 4.40 4.06
C LYS A 28 -7.13 4.92 5.07
N VAL A 29 -8.12 5.71 4.63
CA VAL A 29 -9.08 6.39 5.51
C VAL A 29 -10.39 5.62 5.58
N ILE A 30 -10.57 4.84 6.63
CA ILE A 30 -11.80 4.06 6.88
C ILE A 30 -12.67 4.66 7.99
N ASN A 31 -12.10 5.44 8.89
CA ASN A 31 -12.76 6.07 10.03
C ASN A 31 -12.02 7.31 10.50
N GLU A 32 -12.52 7.97 11.56
CA GLU A 32 -11.91 9.19 12.12
C GLU A 32 -10.48 8.99 12.63
N VAL A 33 -10.16 7.81 13.18
CA VAL A 33 -8.82 7.52 13.72
C VAL A 33 -7.81 7.48 12.57
N SER A 34 -8.14 6.77 11.48
CA SER A 34 -7.28 6.69 10.30
C SER A 34 -7.16 8.04 9.57
N ALA A 35 -8.22 8.86 9.59
CA ALA A 35 -8.16 10.23 9.04
C ALA A 35 -7.18 11.13 9.84
N ARG A 36 -7.25 11.11 11.17
CA ARG A 36 -6.31 11.86 12.03
C ARG A 36 -4.87 11.39 11.83
N ARG A 37 -4.66 10.08 11.73
CA ARG A 37 -3.34 9.53 11.44
C ARG A 37 -2.80 10.00 10.09
N LEU A 38 -3.62 10.01 9.04
CA LEU A 38 -3.23 10.51 7.72
C LEU A 38 -2.81 11.98 7.77
N VAL A 39 -3.62 12.84 8.42
CA VAL A 39 -3.31 14.28 8.56
C VAL A 39 -1.99 14.47 9.30
N PHE A 40 -1.76 13.74 10.39
CA PHE A 40 -0.51 13.77 11.11
C PHE A 40 0.67 13.29 10.23
N GLU A 41 0.55 12.15 9.52
CA GLU A 41 1.59 11.65 8.62
C GLU A 41 1.92 12.65 7.50
N LYS A 42 0.94 13.42 7.03
CA LYS A 42 1.15 14.49 6.03
C LYS A 42 1.90 15.68 6.58
N SER A 43 1.75 16.00 7.85
CA SER A 43 2.48 17.09 8.50
C SER A 43 3.95 16.76 8.81
N GLN A 44 4.36 15.49 8.66
CA GLN A 44 5.73 15.05 8.90
C GLN A 44 6.57 15.13 7.63
N PRO A 45 7.89 15.38 7.75
CA PRO A 45 8.80 15.31 6.60
C PRO A 45 8.71 13.96 5.91
N LEU A 46 8.74 13.97 4.56
CA LEU A 46 8.80 12.75 3.78
C LEU A 46 10.08 11.96 4.09
N LYS A 47 9.92 10.69 4.45
CA LYS A 47 11.03 9.74 4.38
C LYS A 47 11.08 9.21 2.94
N ASP A 48 12.19 9.43 2.27
CA ASP A 48 12.43 8.83 0.97
C ASP A 48 12.44 7.30 1.12
N PHE A 49 11.42 6.68 0.55
CA PHE A 49 11.29 5.23 0.54
C PHE A 49 11.05 4.76 -0.90
N THR A 50 12.14 4.44 -1.60
CA THR A 50 12.09 3.79 -2.90
C THR A 50 12.22 2.28 -2.69
N SER A 51 11.21 1.53 -3.11
CA SER A 51 11.22 0.07 -3.07
C SER A 51 11.37 -0.52 -4.47
N ILE A 52 11.86 -1.75 -4.56
CA ILE A 52 11.91 -2.50 -5.82
C ILE A 52 10.51 -2.62 -6.47
N TYR A 53 9.46 -2.66 -5.65
CA TYR A 53 8.07 -2.73 -6.10
C TYR A 53 7.62 -1.44 -6.77
N THR A 54 7.96 -0.31 -6.17
CA THR A 54 7.67 1.01 -6.72
C THR A 54 8.46 1.24 -8.02
N GLU A 55 9.74 0.85 -8.04
CA GLU A 55 10.59 1.04 -9.20
C GLU A 55 10.16 0.17 -10.38
N PHE A 56 9.82 -1.08 -10.15
CA PHE A 56 9.24 -1.93 -11.18
C PHE A 56 7.94 -1.32 -11.74
N GLY A 57 7.09 -0.77 -10.88
CA GLY A 57 5.88 -0.05 -11.28
C GLY A 57 6.19 1.15 -12.18
N ASN A 58 7.22 1.94 -11.83
CA ASN A 58 7.68 3.08 -12.63
C ASN A 58 8.15 2.68 -14.04
N ILE A 59 8.82 1.53 -14.16
CA ILE A 59 9.25 0.98 -15.47
C ILE A 59 8.04 0.45 -16.25
N ALA A 60 7.12 -0.24 -15.59
CA ALA A 60 6.00 -0.91 -16.24
C ALA A 60 4.90 0.07 -16.71
N GLU A 61 4.60 1.11 -15.94
CA GLU A 61 3.49 2.04 -16.19
C GLU A 61 3.46 2.62 -17.62
N PRO A 62 4.55 3.22 -18.16
CA PRO A 62 4.54 3.79 -19.50
C PRO A 62 4.34 2.72 -20.59
N LEU A 63 4.88 1.52 -20.40
CA LEU A 63 4.73 0.40 -21.34
C LEU A 63 3.28 -0.11 -21.38
N ILE A 64 2.69 -0.27 -20.20
CA ILE A 64 1.28 -0.67 -20.07
C ILE A 64 0.37 0.40 -20.69
N ARG A 65 0.64 1.68 -20.43
CA ARG A 65 -0.13 2.80 -20.99
C ARG A 65 -0.11 2.78 -22.51
N THR A 66 1.05 2.60 -23.12
CA THR A 66 1.20 2.48 -24.57
C THR A 66 0.40 1.30 -25.11
N TYR A 67 0.54 0.13 -24.49
CA TYR A 67 -0.20 -1.07 -24.91
C TYR A 67 -1.72 -0.87 -24.81
N VAL A 68 -2.22 -0.30 -23.71
CA VAL A 68 -3.64 -0.02 -23.51
C VAL A 68 -4.15 0.98 -24.54
N SER A 69 -3.39 2.05 -24.82
CA SER A 69 -3.70 3.03 -25.87
C SER A 69 -3.91 2.34 -27.23
N GLU A 70 -2.98 1.50 -27.64
CA GLU A 70 -3.03 0.82 -28.93
C GLU A 70 -4.17 -0.22 -29.00
N LYS A 71 -4.32 -1.04 -27.98
CA LYS A 71 -5.24 -2.20 -28.02
C LYS A 71 -6.69 -1.84 -27.71
N LYS A 72 -6.92 -0.92 -26.76
CA LYS A 72 -8.29 -0.58 -26.32
C LYS A 72 -8.81 0.73 -26.88
N PHE A 73 -7.92 1.69 -27.10
CA PHE A 73 -8.32 3.04 -27.51
C PHE A 73 -7.92 3.37 -28.95
N GLY A 74 -7.54 2.35 -29.75
CA GLY A 74 -7.26 2.50 -31.18
C GLY A 74 -6.09 3.42 -31.49
N GLY A 75 -5.08 3.46 -30.61
CA GLY A 75 -3.91 4.32 -30.72
C GLY A 75 -4.16 5.77 -30.31
N GLN A 76 -5.30 6.06 -29.68
CA GLN A 76 -5.54 7.41 -29.13
C GLN A 76 -4.70 7.63 -27.89
N ASN A 77 -4.14 8.84 -27.76
CA ASN A 77 -3.29 9.19 -26.63
C ASN A 77 -4.04 9.08 -25.30
N ILE A 78 -3.42 8.36 -24.38
CA ILE A 78 -3.76 8.30 -22.96
C ILE A 78 -2.59 8.94 -22.22
N ASP A 79 -2.69 10.26 -22.01
CA ASP A 79 -1.58 10.97 -21.36
C ASP A 79 -1.75 10.95 -19.85
N PRO A 80 -0.65 10.86 -19.06
CA PRO A 80 -0.72 11.13 -17.64
C PRO A 80 -1.13 12.58 -17.42
N SER A 81 -1.98 12.82 -16.43
CA SER A 81 -2.45 14.17 -16.14
C SER A 81 -2.51 14.45 -14.65
N THR A 82 -2.36 15.72 -14.28
CA THR A 82 -2.55 16.19 -12.90
C THR A 82 -3.73 17.14 -12.84
N THR A 83 -4.63 16.90 -11.91
CA THR A 83 -5.76 17.77 -11.60
C THR A 83 -5.62 18.26 -10.16
N ILE A 84 -5.74 19.57 -9.95
CA ILE A 84 -5.66 20.19 -8.64
C ILE A 84 -6.94 21.01 -8.41
N ILE A 85 -7.54 20.85 -7.24
CA ILE A 85 -8.66 21.67 -6.76
C ILE A 85 -8.23 22.29 -5.43
N GLU A 86 -8.02 23.59 -5.45
CA GLU A 86 -7.76 24.35 -4.23
C GLU A 86 -9.03 24.50 -3.40
N ARG A 87 -8.91 24.43 -2.07
CA ARG A 87 -10.03 24.56 -1.13
C ARG A 87 -9.62 25.45 0.03
N GLU A 88 -10.36 26.52 0.24
CA GLU A 88 -10.11 27.45 1.32
C GLU A 88 -10.28 26.78 2.70
N GLY A 89 -9.31 26.95 3.59
CA GLY A 89 -9.36 26.44 4.96
C GLY A 89 -9.27 24.90 5.08
N LYS A 90 -8.97 24.18 3.98
CA LYS A 90 -8.89 22.72 3.92
C LYS A 90 -7.68 22.27 3.10
N LEU A 91 -7.35 20.98 3.20
CA LEU A 91 -6.41 20.41 2.25
C LEU A 91 -7.02 20.44 0.84
N GLY A 92 -6.25 20.92 -0.13
CA GLY A 92 -6.62 20.82 -1.54
C GLY A 92 -6.78 19.36 -2.00
N LEU A 93 -7.33 19.15 -3.19
CA LEU A 93 -7.45 17.82 -3.79
C LEU A 93 -6.50 17.73 -4.96
N ARG A 94 -5.69 16.68 -5.05
CA ARG A 94 -4.76 16.42 -6.15
C ARG A 94 -4.94 15.02 -6.71
N GLY A 95 -5.21 14.93 -8.00
CA GLY A 95 -5.21 13.69 -8.76
C GLY A 95 -4.03 13.64 -9.71
N ASN A 96 -3.14 12.66 -9.54
CA ASN A 96 -2.13 12.31 -10.54
C ASN A 96 -2.59 11.03 -11.20
N LEU A 97 -3.12 11.16 -12.41
CA LEU A 97 -3.70 10.06 -13.18
C LEU A 97 -2.60 9.40 -14.01
N ASP A 98 -2.53 8.08 -13.97
CA ASP A 98 -1.62 7.32 -14.83
C ASP A 98 -2.00 7.45 -16.31
N GLY A 99 -3.29 7.71 -16.58
CA GLY A 99 -3.80 8.04 -17.92
C GLY A 99 -5.12 8.79 -17.86
N ASP A 100 -5.25 9.75 -18.75
CA ASP A 100 -6.45 10.57 -18.96
C ASP A 100 -6.94 10.36 -20.40
N TYR A 101 -8.03 9.62 -20.55
CA TYR A 101 -8.68 9.47 -21.83
C TYR A 101 -9.71 10.60 -22.00
N LYS A 102 -9.37 11.59 -22.80
CA LYS A 102 -10.14 12.84 -22.97
C LYS A 102 -11.62 12.66 -23.34
N ASN A 103 -12.02 11.47 -23.75
CA ASN A 103 -13.43 11.15 -24.02
C ASN A 103 -14.20 10.68 -22.77
N GLY A 104 -13.63 10.84 -21.57
CA GLY A 104 -14.36 10.69 -20.32
C GLY A 104 -14.02 9.45 -19.50
N ALA A 105 -12.80 8.91 -19.60
CA ALA A 105 -12.35 7.82 -18.76
C ALA A 105 -11.04 8.14 -18.05
N VAL A 106 -10.97 7.78 -16.76
CA VAL A 106 -9.75 7.73 -15.97
C VAL A 106 -9.10 6.37 -16.15
N ILE A 107 -7.79 6.34 -16.37
CA ILE A 107 -7.01 5.12 -16.45
C ILE A 107 -6.06 5.06 -15.25
N GLU A 108 -6.11 3.97 -14.52
CA GLU A 108 -5.21 3.65 -13.42
C GLU A 108 -4.43 2.39 -13.73
N ILE A 109 -3.12 2.42 -13.52
CA ILE A 109 -2.21 1.33 -13.82
C ILE A 109 -1.55 0.85 -12.53
N LYS A 110 -1.60 -0.44 -12.27
CA LYS A 110 -1.00 -1.06 -11.09
C LYS A 110 -0.17 -2.29 -11.45
N THR A 111 0.85 -2.54 -10.65
CA THR A 111 1.56 -3.82 -10.64
C THR A 111 1.28 -4.55 -9.34
N LEU A 112 0.90 -5.83 -9.41
CA LEU A 112 0.54 -6.63 -8.25
C LEU A 112 1.18 -8.01 -8.36
N GLY A 113 1.74 -8.52 -7.25
CA GLY A 113 2.40 -9.83 -7.24
C GLY A 113 1.46 -10.99 -7.58
N GLU A 114 2.00 -12.06 -8.14
CA GLU A 114 1.25 -13.26 -8.54
C GLU A 114 0.43 -13.86 -7.40
N ASN A 115 0.99 -13.87 -6.20
CA ASN A 115 0.34 -14.40 -4.99
C ASN A 115 -1.02 -13.78 -4.67
N TYR A 116 -1.28 -12.53 -5.10
CA TYR A 116 -2.60 -11.91 -4.93
C TYR A 116 -3.65 -12.51 -5.86
N PHE A 117 -3.25 -12.96 -7.04
CA PHE A 117 -4.17 -13.58 -8.00
C PHE A 117 -4.55 -15.01 -7.59
N GLU A 118 -3.73 -15.65 -6.74
CA GLU A 118 -4.01 -16.96 -6.17
C GLU A 118 -4.95 -16.91 -4.96
N ASP A 119 -5.07 -15.72 -4.31
CA ASP A 119 -6.01 -15.47 -3.22
C ASP A 119 -7.10 -14.46 -3.66
N PRO A 120 -8.29 -14.94 -4.08
CA PRO A 120 -9.38 -14.08 -4.54
C PRO A 120 -9.81 -13.04 -3.50
N SER A 121 -9.68 -13.33 -2.20
CA SER A 121 -10.05 -12.40 -1.12
C SER A 121 -9.04 -11.26 -1.01
N ALA A 122 -7.73 -11.59 -1.07
CA ALA A 122 -6.67 -10.58 -1.06
C ALA A 122 -6.71 -9.71 -2.33
N PHE A 123 -6.94 -10.33 -3.49
CA PHE A 123 -7.11 -9.60 -4.75
C PHE A 123 -8.31 -8.66 -4.69
N HIS A 124 -9.47 -9.14 -4.26
CA HIS A 124 -10.68 -8.32 -4.14
C HIS A 124 -10.47 -7.11 -3.22
N LYS A 125 -9.80 -7.30 -2.09
CA LYS A 125 -9.46 -6.20 -1.19
C LYS A 125 -8.59 -5.14 -1.87
N LYS A 126 -7.58 -5.55 -2.63
CA LYS A 126 -6.74 -4.62 -3.40
C LYS A 126 -7.52 -3.90 -4.49
N LEU A 127 -8.40 -4.62 -5.16
CA LEU A 127 -9.25 -4.02 -6.19
C LEU A 127 -10.19 -2.96 -5.61
N ILE A 128 -10.74 -3.16 -4.41
CA ILE A 128 -11.51 -2.14 -3.69
C ILE A 128 -10.65 -0.89 -3.42
N ASP A 129 -9.42 -1.05 -2.94
CA ASP A 129 -8.52 0.07 -2.67
C ASP A 129 -8.24 0.88 -3.95
N TYR A 130 -7.97 0.20 -5.06
CA TYR A 130 -7.75 0.84 -6.36
C TYR A 130 -9.03 1.49 -6.90
N SER A 131 -10.17 0.85 -6.69
CA SER A 131 -11.49 1.38 -7.07
C SER A 131 -11.81 2.70 -6.37
N ILE A 132 -11.45 2.83 -5.08
CA ILE A 132 -11.59 4.09 -4.33
C ILE A 132 -10.68 5.17 -4.91
N GLN A 133 -9.44 4.83 -5.26
CA GLN A 133 -8.52 5.77 -5.89
C GLN A 133 -9.04 6.26 -7.24
N VAL A 134 -9.51 5.35 -8.08
CA VAL A 134 -10.07 5.67 -9.40
C VAL A 134 -11.35 6.49 -9.27
N ALA A 135 -12.27 6.13 -8.37
CA ALA A 135 -13.49 6.90 -8.13
C ALA A 135 -13.17 8.35 -7.68
N TYR A 136 -12.09 8.53 -6.93
CA TYR A 136 -11.61 9.86 -6.59
C TYR A 136 -11.18 10.66 -7.83
N TYR A 137 -10.43 10.05 -8.73
CA TYR A 137 -10.03 10.71 -9.97
C TYR A 137 -11.21 10.99 -10.91
N MET A 138 -12.16 10.04 -10.99
CA MET A 138 -13.43 10.27 -11.70
C MET A 138 -14.16 11.49 -11.15
N MET A 139 -14.25 11.61 -9.82
CA MET A 139 -14.87 12.79 -9.18
C MET A 139 -14.11 14.09 -9.50
N LEU A 140 -12.79 14.09 -9.50
CA LEU A 140 -11.99 15.29 -9.80
C LEU A 140 -12.14 15.75 -11.25
N LYS A 141 -12.32 14.81 -12.18
CA LYS A 141 -12.41 15.07 -13.63
C LYS A 141 -13.85 15.20 -14.12
N ASP A 142 -14.83 14.93 -13.26
CA ASP A 142 -16.24 14.79 -13.64
C ASP A 142 -16.45 13.74 -14.75
N TYR A 143 -15.74 12.61 -14.63
CA TYR A 143 -15.83 11.49 -15.55
C TYR A 143 -16.71 10.39 -14.98
N LEU A 144 -17.41 9.68 -15.87
CA LEU A 144 -18.36 8.63 -15.49
C LEU A 144 -17.75 7.24 -15.48
N VAL A 145 -16.54 7.09 -16.01
CA VAL A 145 -15.87 5.78 -16.18
C VAL A 145 -14.44 5.87 -15.69
N GLY A 146 -14.02 4.81 -15.03
CA GLY A 146 -12.64 4.59 -14.64
C GLY A 146 -12.24 3.14 -14.92
N GLU A 147 -11.08 2.93 -15.49
CA GLU A 147 -10.55 1.61 -15.79
C GLU A 147 -9.26 1.36 -15.02
N ILE A 148 -9.13 0.14 -14.48
CA ILE A 148 -7.97 -0.29 -13.71
C ILE A 148 -7.27 -1.41 -14.47
N TYR A 149 -6.02 -1.16 -14.84
CA TYR A 149 -5.16 -2.12 -15.49
C TYR A 149 -4.13 -2.64 -14.50
N ILE A 150 -4.16 -3.95 -14.22
CA ILE A 150 -3.28 -4.58 -13.23
C ILE A 150 -2.35 -5.53 -13.95
N PHE A 151 -1.05 -5.19 -13.96
CA PHE A 151 -0.03 -6.09 -14.47
C PHE A 151 0.41 -7.05 -13.35
N LYS A 152 0.30 -8.34 -13.64
CA LYS A 152 0.70 -9.44 -12.76
C LYS A 152 2.23 -9.53 -12.73
N ARG A 153 2.85 -8.95 -11.68
CA ARG A 153 4.30 -8.95 -11.51
C ARG A 153 4.79 -10.37 -11.19
N PRO A 154 5.82 -10.87 -11.87
CA PRO A 154 6.32 -12.22 -11.68
C PRO A 154 6.96 -12.42 -10.31
N GLU A 155 6.91 -13.62 -9.76
CA GLU A 155 7.71 -14.02 -8.60
C GLU A 155 9.19 -14.21 -8.97
N VAL A 156 9.47 -14.61 -10.21
CA VAL A 156 10.83 -14.76 -10.76
C VAL A 156 10.95 -13.87 -11.99
N LEU A 157 11.78 -12.84 -11.90
CA LEU A 157 12.11 -11.92 -12.99
C LEU A 157 13.50 -12.26 -13.53
N LEU A 158 13.62 -12.52 -14.83
CA LEU A 158 14.90 -12.80 -15.51
C LEU A 158 15.78 -13.84 -14.76
N ASN A 159 15.17 -14.95 -14.37
CA ASN A 159 15.79 -16.07 -13.64
C ASN A 159 16.27 -15.74 -12.21
N LYS A 160 15.80 -14.64 -11.62
CA LYS A 160 16.09 -14.26 -10.23
C LYS A 160 14.79 -14.01 -9.47
N PRO A 161 14.61 -14.52 -8.22
CA PRO A 161 13.46 -14.20 -7.39
C PRO A 161 13.29 -12.69 -7.26
N PHE A 162 12.05 -12.20 -7.41
CA PHE A 162 11.79 -10.76 -7.48
C PHE A 162 12.17 -10.04 -6.18
N ASP A 163 11.93 -10.66 -5.03
CA ASP A 163 12.25 -10.13 -3.71
C ASP A 163 13.76 -9.99 -3.44
N LYS A 164 14.60 -10.60 -4.28
CA LYS A 164 16.07 -10.53 -4.22
C LYS A 164 16.67 -9.44 -5.12
N TRP A 165 15.85 -8.79 -5.94
CA TRP A 165 16.33 -7.66 -6.75
C TRP A 165 16.58 -6.43 -5.88
N THR A 166 17.50 -5.59 -6.32
CA THR A 166 17.71 -4.24 -5.79
C THR A 166 17.23 -3.21 -6.80
N VAL A 167 16.94 -2.00 -6.33
CA VAL A 167 16.59 -0.87 -7.22
C VAL A 167 17.70 -0.62 -8.25
N LYS A 168 18.97 -0.71 -7.83
CA LYS A 168 20.11 -0.55 -8.73
C LYS A 168 20.10 -1.60 -9.84
N GLU A 169 19.88 -2.88 -9.52
CA GLU A 169 19.84 -3.95 -10.53
C GLU A 169 18.68 -3.76 -11.52
N LEU A 170 17.51 -3.27 -11.06
CA LEU A 170 16.41 -2.96 -11.96
C LEU A 170 16.81 -1.88 -12.98
N HIS A 171 17.55 -0.84 -12.54
CA HIS A 171 18.05 0.19 -13.43
C HIS A 171 19.17 -0.31 -14.35
N ASP A 172 20.13 -1.05 -13.82
CA ASP A 172 21.26 -1.59 -14.61
C ASP A 172 20.77 -2.53 -15.73
N ARG A 173 19.61 -3.19 -15.53
CA ARG A 173 19.01 -4.13 -16.48
C ARG A 173 17.65 -3.67 -17.00
N GLN A 174 17.40 -2.36 -17.03
CA GLN A 174 16.10 -1.80 -17.39
C GLN A 174 15.61 -2.29 -18.75
N THR A 175 16.45 -2.33 -19.77
CA THR A 175 16.07 -2.80 -21.11
C THR A 175 15.55 -4.24 -21.10
N GLU A 176 16.21 -5.15 -20.36
CA GLU A 176 15.78 -6.54 -20.24
C GLU A 176 14.45 -6.67 -19.49
N VAL A 177 14.24 -5.81 -18.47
CA VAL A 177 12.98 -5.74 -17.72
C VAL A 177 11.85 -5.21 -18.60
N GLU A 178 12.09 -4.18 -19.40
CA GLU A 178 11.15 -3.64 -20.38
C GLU A 178 10.76 -4.68 -21.43
N GLU A 179 11.74 -5.39 -22.00
CA GLU A 179 11.50 -6.48 -22.95
C GLU A 179 10.66 -7.60 -22.32
N PHE A 180 10.95 -7.98 -21.08
CA PHE A 180 10.13 -8.96 -20.34
C PHE A 180 8.68 -8.47 -20.20
N ILE A 181 8.46 -7.22 -19.81
CA ILE A 181 7.12 -6.65 -19.64
C ILE A 181 6.37 -6.66 -20.98
N ILE A 182 6.99 -6.17 -22.04
CA ILE A 182 6.38 -6.09 -23.38
C ILE A 182 5.99 -7.49 -23.88
N THR A 183 6.92 -8.45 -23.79
CA THR A 183 6.71 -9.81 -24.28
C THR A 183 5.58 -10.53 -23.54
N ASN A 184 5.41 -10.26 -22.26
CA ASN A 184 4.41 -10.92 -21.42
C ASN A 184 3.15 -10.06 -21.18
N MET A 185 2.98 -8.95 -21.90
CA MET A 185 1.92 -7.98 -21.63
C MET A 185 0.52 -8.59 -21.74
N GLU A 186 0.26 -9.32 -22.82
CA GLU A 186 -1.06 -9.88 -23.10
C GLU A 186 -1.48 -10.96 -22.08
N GLU A 187 -0.52 -11.77 -21.62
CA GLU A 187 -0.77 -12.82 -20.64
C GLU A 187 -0.92 -12.27 -19.22
N ARG A 188 -0.18 -11.19 -18.89
CA ARG A 188 -0.06 -10.69 -17.53
C ARG A 188 -0.92 -9.48 -17.20
N LEU A 189 -1.54 -8.85 -18.18
CA LEU A 189 -2.39 -7.69 -17.96
C LEU A 189 -3.85 -8.09 -17.75
N SER A 190 -4.38 -7.81 -16.55
CA SER A 190 -5.82 -7.94 -16.27
C SER A 190 -6.55 -6.69 -16.74
N THR A 191 -7.64 -6.86 -17.49
CA THR A 191 -8.38 -5.78 -18.18
C THR A 191 -9.84 -5.66 -17.77
N ASP A 192 -10.32 -6.47 -16.81
CA ASP A 192 -11.76 -6.61 -16.52
C ASP A 192 -12.22 -5.77 -15.32
N ASN A 193 -11.49 -4.70 -14.98
CA ASN A 193 -11.75 -3.92 -13.78
C ASN A 193 -12.23 -2.51 -14.14
N THR A 194 -13.45 -2.40 -14.61
CA THR A 194 -14.08 -1.11 -14.92
C THR A 194 -14.98 -0.65 -13.77
N ILE A 195 -14.88 0.63 -13.42
CA ILE A 195 -15.74 1.31 -12.47
C ILE A 195 -16.54 2.36 -13.22
N ILE A 196 -17.82 2.44 -12.93
CA ILE A 196 -18.70 3.51 -13.38
C ILE A 196 -19.18 4.33 -12.19
N ASP A 197 -19.74 5.51 -12.44
CA ASP A 197 -20.25 6.42 -11.41
C ASP A 197 -21.24 5.76 -10.42
N LYS A 198 -22.02 4.77 -10.91
CA LYS A 198 -23.02 4.01 -10.14
C LYS A 198 -22.49 2.71 -9.52
N SER A 199 -21.21 2.40 -9.68
CA SER A 199 -20.63 1.19 -9.09
C SER A 199 -20.75 1.19 -7.56
N ILE A 200 -21.26 0.08 -7.02
CA ILE A 200 -21.62 -0.04 -5.60
C ILE A 200 -20.39 -0.49 -4.78
N TYR A 201 -20.07 0.26 -3.74
CA TYR A 201 -18.95 -0.01 -2.83
C TYR A 201 -19.26 -1.13 -1.82
N ASN A 202 -20.40 -1.04 -1.11
CA ASN A 202 -20.72 -1.91 0.03
C ASN A 202 -22.17 -2.42 0.03
N GLY A 203 -22.79 -2.54 -1.13
CA GLY A 203 -24.19 -2.94 -1.29
C GLY A 203 -25.22 -1.83 -1.01
N LYS A 204 -24.79 -0.64 -0.58
CA LYS A 204 -25.68 0.50 -0.24
C LYS A 204 -25.23 1.82 -0.83
N THR A 205 -23.94 2.10 -0.86
CA THR A 205 -23.36 3.36 -1.34
C THR A 205 -22.50 3.13 -2.57
N THR A 206 -22.33 4.14 -3.40
CA THR A 206 -21.41 4.09 -4.54
C THR A 206 -19.96 4.32 -4.09
N PHE A 207 -18.99 4.00 -4.95
CA PHE A 207 -17.60 4.35 -4.70
C PHE A 207 -17.40 5.87 -4.61
N ILE A 208 -18.13 6.65 -5.41
CA ILE A 208 -18.09 8.13 -5.35
C ILE A 208 -18.59 8.64 -4.00
N ASP A 209 -19.69 8.08 -3.46
CA ASP A 209 -20.18 8.48 -2.13
C ASP A 209 -19.20 8.13 -1.03
N GLU A 210 -18.54 6.98 -1.13
CA GLU A 210 -17.51 6.57 -0.17
C GLU A 210 -16.29 7.49 -0.24
N VAL A 211 -15.86 7.92 -1.43
CA VAL A 211 -14.81 8.92 -1.62
C VAL A 211 -15.17 10.23 -0.92
N LYS A 212 -16.38 10.75 -1.15
CA LYS A 212 -16.84 11.98 -0.51
C LYS A 212 -16.83 11.86 1.01
N ARG A 213 -17.34 10.75 1.56
CA ARG A 213 -17.32 10.46 3.00
C ARG A 213 -15.90 10.47 3.57
N ARG A 214 -14.92 9.87 2.87
CA ARG A 214 -13.52 9.83 3.31
C ARG A 214 -12.88 11.21 3.28
N ILE A 215 -13.16 12.03 2.28
CA ILE A 215 -12.72 13.43 2.22
C ILE A 215 -13.27 14.21 3.42
N GLU A 216 -14.56 14.05 3.74
CA GLU A 216 -15.17 14.71 4.92
C GLU A 216 -14.49 14.30 6.24
N LEU A 217 -14.11 13.03 6.39
CA LEU A 217 -13.36 12.56 7.56
C LEU A 217 -11.98 13.22 7.66
N ILE A 218 -11.29 13.37 6.52
CA ILE A 218 -9.98 14.05 6.46
C ILE A 218 -10.15 15.53 6.79
N ASP A 219 -11.16 16.20 6.25
CA ASP A 219 -11.44 17.62 6.50
C ASP A 219 -11.67 17.88 8.01
N LYS A 220 -12.53 17.08 8.65
CA LYS A 220 -12.76 17.17 10.09
C LYS A 220 -11.48 16.91 10.92
N ALA A 221 -10.65 15.98 10.47
CA ALA A 221 -9.39 15.70 11.14
C ALA A 221 -8.39 16.84 10.97
N PHE A 222 -8.36 17.48 9.80
CA PHE A 222 -7.50 18.61 9.49
C PHE A 222 -7.89 19.86 10.30
N GLU A 223 -9.18 20.20 10.39
CA GLU A 223 -9.68 21.29 11.23
C GLU A 223 -9.24 21.11 12.69
N LYS A 224 -9.42 19.91 13.25
CA LYS A 224 -8.96 19.60 14.61
C LYS A 224 -7.45 19.72 14.76
N HIS A 225 -6.69 19.29 13.77
CA HIS A 225 -5.22 19.36 13.79
C HIS A 225 -4.75 20.84 13.78
N GLN A 226 -5.39 21.70 13.01
CA GLN A 226 -5.09 23.13 12.99
C GLN A 226 -5.42 23.81 14.33
N THR A 227 -6.58 23.49 14.91
CA THR A 227 -6.99 24.04 16.22
C THR A 227 -5.97 23.66 17.31
N VAL A 228 -5.41 22.45 17.27
CA VAL A 228 -4.36 22.03 18.22
C VAL A 228 -3.05 22.79 18.00
N LYS A 229 -2.72 23.17 16.77
CA LYS A 229 -1.53 24.01 16.48
C LYS A 229 -1.69 25.46 16.97
N GLU A 230 -2.92 25.95 17.02
CA GLU A 230 -3.23 27.31 17.52
C GLU A 230 -3.33 27.37 19.03
N THR A 231 -3.56 26.24 19.71
CA THR A 231 -3.41 26.17 21.16
C THR A 231 -1.90 26.27 21.45
N THR A 232 -1.46 27.50 21.73
CA THR A 232 -0.13 27.71 22.32
C THR A 232 -0.05 26.79 23.54
N THR A 233 0.89 25.85 23.52
CA THR A 233 1.26 25.09 24.71
C THR A 233 1.50 26.13 25.82
N ASP A 234 0.79 26.02 26.92
CA ASP A 234 1.20 26.74 28.14
C ASP A 234 2.68 26.36 28.35
N ASN A 235 3.51 27.34 28.65
CA ASN A 235 4.95 27.16 28.83
C ASN A 235 5.29 26.02 29.83
N ASP A 236 4.33 25.63 30.66
CA ASP A 236 4.46 24.53 31.64
C ASP A 236 4.36 23.13 31.05
N ASP A 237 3.72 22.96 29.86
CA ASP A 237 3.58 21.63 29.18
C ASP A 237 4.76 21.30 28.26
N GLU A 238 5.53 22.28 27.82
CA GLU A 238 6.65 22.08 26.88
C GLU A 238 7.72 21.11 27.41
N PRO A 239 8.13 21.18 28.71
CA PRO A 239 9.07 20.20 29.28
C PRO A 239 8.50 18.77 29.30
N LEU A 240 7.21 18.62 29.60
CA LEU A 240 6.54 17.30 29.61
C LEU A 240 6.41 16.71 28.23
N LEU A 241 6.14 17.53 27.21
CA LEU A 241 6.10 17.08 25.80
C LEU A 241 7.49 16.71 25.30
N GLN A 242 8.52 17.43 25.72
CA GLN A 242 9.91 17.10 25.41
C GLN A 242 10.33 15.78 26.08
N GLU A 243 10.00 15.61 27.37
CA GLU A 243 10.24 14.36 28.09
C GLU A 243 9.51 13.18 27.44
N PHE A 244 8.24 13.34 27.05
CA PHE A 244 7.47 12.33 26.34
C PHE A 244 8.14 11.91 25.02
N LYS A 245 8.64 12.89 24.26
CA LYS A 245 9.36 12.63 23.01
C LYS A 245 10.65 11.84 23.25
N GLU A 246 11.41 12.19 24.27
CA GLU A 246 12.63 11.49 24.63
C GLU A 246 12.34 10.05 25.07
N LEU A 247 11.27 9.83 25.84
CA LEU A 247 10.81 8.51 26.24
C LEU A 247 10.37 7.65 25.04
N ASP A 248 9.64 8.23 24.08
CA ASP A 248 9.22 7.54 22.84
C ASP A 248 10.44 7.14 21.97
N GLU A 249 11.45 8.01 21.89
CA GLU A 249 12.71 7.68 21.21
C GLU A 249 13.51 6.59 21.94
N MET A 250 13.53 6.64 23.29
CA MET A 250 14.14 5.58 24.09
C MET A 250 13.43 4.25 23.90
N GLU A 251 12.09 4.23 23.88
CA GLU A 251 11.31 3.01 23.65
C GLU A 251 11.64 2.38 22.28
N LYS A 252 11.75 3.20 21.23
CA LYS A 252 12.16 2.75 19.90
C LYS A 252 13.57 2.16 19.89
N ASN A 253 14.50 2.83 20.54
CA ASN A 253 15.89 2.37 20.67
C ASN A 253 15.98 1.06 21.44
N ILE A 254 15.22 0.94 22.55
CA ILE A 254 15.13 -0.29 23.32
C ILE A 254 14.53 -1.42 22.50
N ALA A 255 13.45 -1.16 21.75
CA ALA A 255 12.82 -2.16 20.88
C ALA A 255 13.79 -2.64 19.78
N GLN A 256 14.52 -1.72 19.16
CA GLN A 256 15.53 -2.04 18.16
C GLN A 256 16.66 -2.88 18.79
N ARG A 257 17.16 -2.50 19.97
CA ARG A 257 18.22 -3.23 20.64
C ARG A 257 17.79 -4.63 21.06
N LYS A 258 16.56 -4.79 21.56
CA LYS A 258 15.98 -6.11 21.86
C LYS A 258 15.91 -6.99 20.62
N LYS A 259 15.57 -6.42 19.47
CA LYS A 259 15.52 -7.12 18.18
C LYS A 259 16.91 -7.62 17.78
N GLU A 260 17.93 -6.78 17.85
CA GLU A 260 19.34 -7.15 17.55
C GLU A 260 19.84 -8.27 18.46
N ILE A 261 19.52 -8.20 19.77
CA ILE A 261 19.85 -9.26 20.71
C ILE A 261 19.16 -10.57 20.34
N LEU A 262 17.87 -10.50 19.97
CA LEU A 262 17.13 -11.68 19.53
C LEU A 262 17.72 -12.29 18.25
N GLU A 263 18.06 -11.47 17.27
CA GLU A 263 18.72 -11.89 16.03
C GLU A 263 20.06 -12.59 16.31
N HIS A 264 20.86 -12.06 17.24
CA HIS A 264 22.08 -12.72 17.69
C HIS A 264 21.81 -14.11 18.29
N PHE A 265 20.75 -14.27 19.08
CA PHE A 265 20.38 -15.58 19.64
C PHE A 265 19.86 -16.53 18.53
N MET A 266 19.12 -16.01 17.55
CA MET A 266 18.67 -16.80 16.40
C MET A 266 19.83 -17.33 15.56
N GLU A 267 20.87 -16.54 15.36
CA GLU A 267 22.07 -16.96 14.62
C GLU A 267 22.89 -18.02 15.39
N LYS A 268 22.91 -17.91 16.72
CA LYS A 268 23.76 -18.75 17.58
C LYS A 268 23.11 -20.06 18.00
N TYR A 269 21.77 -20.07 18.19
CA TYR A 269 21.06 -21.20 18.77
C TYR A 269 19.92 -21.66 17.90
N GLN A 270 19.91 -22.95 17.56
CA GLN A 270 18.85 -23.57 16.73
C GLN A 270 17.80 -24.32 17.58
N SER A 271 18.02 -24.45 18.90
CA SER A 271 17.10 -25.10 19.82
C SER A 271 16.74 -24.16 20.98
N ASN A 272 15.75 -24.57 21.77
CA ASN A 272 15.38 -23.83 22.97
C ASN A 272 16.51 -23.92 24.02
N GLU A 273 16.90 -22.77 24.58
CA GLU A 273 17.97 -22.67 25.55
C GLU A 273 17.50 -21.94 26.81
N GLN A 274 18.15 -22.29 27.94
CA GLN A 274 17.94 -21.62 29.21
C GLN A 274 19.28 -21.05 29.69
N PHE A 275 19.25 -19.81 30.12
CA PHE A 275 20.42 -19.10 30.65
C PHE A 275 20.08 -18.56 32.02
N GLN A 276 21.06 -18.54 32.90
CA GLN A 276 20.96 -17.91 34.20
C GLN A 276 22.04 -16.83 34.35
N ILE A 277 21.63 -15.64 34.75
CA ILE A 277 22.54 -14.51 35.03
C ILE A 277 22.10 -13.92 36.37
N GLY A 278 22.91 -14.14 37.41
CA GLY A 278 22.52 -13.80 38.79
C GLY A 278 21.29 -14.61 39.22
N ASP A 279 20.26 -13.91 39.69
CA ASP A 279 18.98 -14.52 40.11
C ASP A 279 17.96 -14.62 38.96
N ASP A 280 18.26 -14.07 37.79
CA ASP A 280 17.37 -14.05 36.65
C ASP A 280 17.54 -15.26 35.74
N ASN A 281 16.42 -15.83 35.31
CA ASN A 281 16.36 -16.92 34.34
C ASN A 281 15.83 -16.43 33.00
N PHE A 282 16.58 -16.65 31.92
CA PHE A 282 16.25 -16.32 30.56
C PHE A 282 15.93 -17.57 29.76
N PHE A 283 14.83 -17.54 28.99
CA PHE A 283 14.41 -18.65 28.15
C PHE A 283 14.38 -18.18 26.70
N TYR A 284 15.27 -18.71 25.88
CA TYR A 284 15.22 -18.57 24.45
C TYR A 284 14.37 -19.68 23.85
N THR A 285 13.39 -19.32 23.05
CA THR A 285 12.57 -20.26 22.30
C THR A 285 12.89 -20.10 20.82
N ALA A 286 13.48 -21.13 20.22
CA ALA A 286 13.83 -21.13 18.82
C ALA A 286 12.59 -21.05 17.92
N GLU A 287 12.77 -20.56 16.69
CA GLU A 287 11.72 -20.53 15.69
C GLU A 287 11.23 -21.95 15.40
N LYS A 288 9.93 -22.15 15.42
CA LYS A 288 9.29 -23.43 15.11
C LYS A 288 8.31 -23.26 13.99
N GLU A 289 8.40 -24.15 13.01
CA GLU A 289 7.32 -24.33 12.07
C GLU A 289 6.31 -25.32 12.63
N SER A 290 5.05 -24.93 12.68
CA SER A 290 3.97 -25.85 13.02
C SER A 290 2.90 -25.80 11.93
N THR A 291 2.47 -26.98 11.51
CA THR A 291 1.36 -27.11 10.59
C THR A 291 0.04 -27.11 11.37
N ARG A 292 -0.75 -26.06 11.23
CA ARG A 292 -2.08 -25.98 11.82
C ARG A 292 -3.12 -26.29 10.73
N LYS A 293 -3.88 -27.33 10.96
CA LYS A 293 -5.08 -27.57 10.16
C LYS A 293 -6.18 -26.67 10.71
N SER A 294 -6.62 -25.69 9.93
CA SER A 294 -7.76 -24.84 10.27
C SER A 294 -8.93 -25.21 9.39
N PHE A 295 -10.12 -25.21 10.00
CA PHE A 295 -11.34 -25.54 9.33
C PHE A 295 -12.28 -24.34 9.36
N ASP A 296 -12.87 -24.01 8.22
CA ASP A 296 -13.93 -23.01 8.13
C ASP A 296 -15.22 -23.65 8.61
N SER A 297 -15.42 -23.57 9.93
CA SER A 297 -16.45 -24.29 10.66
C SER A 297 -17.85 -23.73 10.50
N SER A 298 -18.00 -22.51 9.99
CA SER A 298 -19.30 -21.83 10.04
C SER A 298 -20.32 -22.37 9.05
N ARG A 299 -19.86 -23.01 8.03
CA ARG A 299 -20.70 -23.49 6.94
C ARG A 299 -20.86 -25.01 6.86
N PHE A 300 -19.93 -25.74 7.43
CA PHE A 300 -19.80 -27.16 7.12
C PHE A 300 -20.18 -28.13 8.24
N SER A 301 -20.14 -27.68 9.49
CA SER A 301 -20.41 -28.56 10.63
C SER A 301 -21.86 -29.10 10.70
N LYS A 302 -22.75 -28.50 9.91
CA LYS A 302 -24.18 -28.89 9.94
C LYS A 302 -24.58 -29.89 8.87
N ASP A 303 -23.93 -29.92 7.72
CA ASP A 303 -24.54 -30.53 6.56
C ASP A 303 -23.83 -31.76 5.96
N ASN A 304 -22.53 -32.03 6.22
CA ASN A 304 -21.85 -33.17 5.59
C ASN A 304 -20.52 -33.56 6.23
N PRO A 305 -20.49 -34.48 7.18
CA PRO A 305 -19.25 -34.95 7.81
C PRO A 305 -18.25 -35.65 6.84
N GLU A 306 -18.74 -36.26 5.78
CA GLU A 306 -17.91 -37.01 4.81
C GLU A 306 -17.09 -36.08 3.88
N LEU A 307 -17.58 -34.86 3.65
CA LEU A 307 -16.87 -33.86 2.86
C LEU A 307 -15.85 -33.05 3.68
N TYR A 308 -15.77 -33.28 4.98
CA TYR A 308 -14.87 -32.57 5.90
C TYR A 308 -13.43 -32.44 5.40
N GLN A 309 -12.91 -33.51 4.85
CA GLN A 309 -11.53 -33.52 4.36
C GLN A 309 -11.26 -32.57 3.17
N GLN A 310 -12.28 -32.26 2.38
CA GLN A 310 -12.12 -31.38 1.21
C GLN A 310 -12.03 -29.89 1.60
N TYR A 311 -12.44 -29.55 2.84
CA TYR A 311 -12.48 -28.16 3.32
C TYR A 311 -11.44 -27.85 4.40
N VAL A 312 -10.56 -28.79 4.71
CA VAL A 312 -9.46 -28.57 5.66
C VAL A 312 -8.37 -27.72 5.00
N LYS A 313 -8.20 -26.50 5.46
CA LYS A 313 -7.05 -25.67 5.09
C LYS A 313 -5.87 -26.03 5.96
N THR A 314 -4.77 -26.42 5.34
CA THR A 314 -3.49 -26.59 6.03
C THR A 314 -2.70 -25.28 5.90
N SER A 315 -2.37 -24.64 7.01
CA SER A 315 -1.51 -23.46 7.03
C SER A 315 -0.24 -23.73 7.82
N VAL A 316 0.89 -23.26 7.29
CA VAL A 316 2.15 -23.26 8.03
C VAL A 316 2.19 -22.01 8.91
N VAL A 317 2.22 -22.20 10.22
CA VAL A 317 2.33 -21.10 11.17
C VAL A 317 3.78 -21.02 11.63
N LYS A 318 4.45 -19.91 11.29
CA LYS A 318 5.77 -19.59 11.80
C LYS A 318 5.65 -18.85 13.13
N TYR A 319 6.15 -19.44 14.19
CA TYR A 319 6.24 -18.78 15.49
C TYR A 319 7.56 -18.03 15.58
N LYS A 320 7.49 -16.71 15.77
CA LYS A 320 8.68 -15.89 15.98
C LYS A 320 9.37 -16.32 17.28
N PRO A 321 10.71 -16.36 17.31
CA PRO A 321 11.45 -16.63 18.53
C PRO A 321 11.16 -15.55 19.58
N THR A 322 11.20 -15.96 20.86
CA THR A 322 10.95 -15.04 21.98
C THR A 322 12.01 -15.21 23.05
N LEU A 323 12.39 -14.10 23.66
CA LEU A 323 13.22 -14.03 24.84
C LEU A 323 12.40 -13.40 25.98
N LYS A 324 12.29 -14.08 27.12
CA LYS A 324 11.52 -13.60 28.29
C LYS A 324 12.34 -13.77 29.54
N VAL A 325 12.21 -12.80 30.45
CA VAL A 325 12.64 -12.91 31.85
C VAL A 325 11.47 -13.46 32.65
N LYS A 326 11.73 -14.41 33.55
CA LYS A 326 10.76 -14.95 34.50
C LYS A 326 11.18 -14.63 35.91
#